data_35556c8aad60e739dcccd52058718577
#
_entry.id   35556c8aad60e739dcccd52058718577
#
_cell.length_a   1.000
_cell.length_b   1.000
_cell.length_c   1.000
_cell.angle_alpha   90.00
_cell.angle_beta   90.00
_cell.angle_gamma   90.00
#
_symmetry.space_group_name_H-M   'P 1'
#
loop_
_entity.id
_entity.type
_entity.pdbx_description
1 polymer ?
#
loop_
_entity_poly.entity_id
_entity_poly.type
_entity_poly.pdbx_seq_one_letter_code
_entity_poly.pdbx_strand_id
1 'polypeptide(L)'
;MTVALPGDHGKAQPALVIQSDLFAEHPSVTLLPVTSELRDAPLFRVGVVSTPENGLRKPSQIMVDKAHTVAREKVGAAFGRLDNGTMVAVNRALALFLGFA
;
A
#
# COMPACT_ATOMS: atom_id res chain seq x y z
N MET A 1 -6.61 0.40 -3.19
CA MET A 1 -7.19 -0.78 -2.53
C MET A 1 -6.16 -1.44 -1.64
N THR A 2 -6.58 -1.86 -0.47
CA THR A 2 -5.74 -2.70 0.37
C THR A 2 -5.92 -4.16 -0.05
N VAL A 3 -4.81 -4.85 -0.21
CA VAL A 3 -4.79 -6.26 -0.63
C VAL A 3 -3.81 -7.03 0.23
N ALA A 4 -3.91 -8.35 0.21
CA ALA A 4 -2.97 -9.23 0.88
C ALA A 4 -1.94 -9.74 -0.13
N LEU A 5 -0.68 -9.82 0.30
CA LEU A 5 0.40 -10.44 -0.46
C LEU A 5 0.92 -11.65 0.28
N PRO A 6 1.41 -12.69 -0.41
CA PRO A 6 2.17 -13.74 0.24
C PRO A 6 3.40 -13.10 0.89
N GLY A 7 3.54 -13.31 2.19
CA GLY A 7 4.72 -12.84 2.91
C GLY A 7 5.72 -13.96 3.11
N ASP A 8 6.87 -13.62 3.67
CA ASP A 8 7.85 -14.58 4.11
C ASP A 8 7.21 -15.53 5.14
N HIS A 9 7.58 -16.77 5.11
CA HIS A 9 7.05 -17.81 6.02
C HIS A 9 5.54 -18.06 5.86
N GLY A 10 4.97 -17.75 4.67
CA GLY A 10 3.59 -18.06 4.36
C GLY A 10 2.54 -17.13 4.97
N LYS A 11 2.94 -16.06 5.65
CA LYS A 11 2.01 -15.07 6.21
C LYS A 11 1.66 -14.03 5.16
N ALA A 12 0.38 -13.74 5.00
CA ALA A 12 -0.08 -12.66 4.16
C ALA A 12 0.30 -11.31 4.78
N GLN A 13 0.76 -10.39 3.96
CA GLN A 13 1.06 -9.02 4.38
C GLN A 13 0.17 -8.04 3.64
N PRO A 14 -0.32 -6.99 4.31
CA PRO A 14 -1.12 -5.99 3.62
C PRO A 14 -0.25 -5.15 2.70
N ALA A 15 -0.87 -4.68 1.62
CA ALA A 15 -0.24 -3.77 0.67
C ALA A 15 -1.29 -2.86 0.09
N LEU A 16 -0.86 -1.68 -0.35
CA LEU A 16 -1.72 -0.71 -1.02
C LEU A 16 -1.45 -0.75 -2.52
N VAL A 17 -2.48 -1.02 -3.31
CA VAL A 17 -2.38 -0.93 -4.77
C VAL A 17 -2.43 0.54 -5.16
N ILE A 18 -1.40 0.99 -5.87
CA ILE A 18 -1.27 2.39 -6.31
C ILE A 18 -1.51 2.56 -7.81
N GLN A 19 -1.85 1.48 -8.47
CA GLN A 19 -2.10 1.46 -9.91
C GLN A 19 -3.50 2.01 -10.21
N SER A 20 -3.63 2.77 -11.28
CA SER A 20 -4.91 3.28 -11.73
C SER A 20 -5.88 2.14 -12.06
N ASP A 21 -7.17 2.36 -11.81
CA ASP A 21 -8.22 1.40 -12.16
C ASP A 21 -8.30 1.13 -13.67
N LEU A 22 -7.76 2.03 -14.51
CA LEU A 22 -7.63 1.80 -15.95
C LEU A 22 -6.84 0.53 -16.26
N PHE A 23 -5.98 0.11 -15.34
CA PHE A 23 -5.12 -1.06 -15.52
C PHE A 23 -5.56 -2.24 -14.64
N ALA A 24 -6.85 -2.28 -14.27
CA ALA A 24 -7.36 -3.33 -13.39
C ALA A 24 -7.17 -4.74 -13.96
N GLU A 25 -7.11 -4.88 -15.29
CA GLU A 25 -6.90 -6.16 -15.97
C GLU A 25 -5.43 -6.41 -16.34
N HIS A 26 -4.54 -5.48 -16.01
CA HIS A 26 -3.13 -5.63 -16.34
C HIS A 26 -2.51 -6.83 -15.60
N PRO A 27 -1.63 -7.61 -16.26
CA PRO A 27 -1.05 -8.80 -15.63
C PRO A 27 -0.12 -8.52 -14.46
N SER A 28 0.31 -7.27 -14.29
CA SER A 28 1.17 -6.84 -13.18
C SER A 28 0.44 -5.82 -12.32
N VAL A 29 0.77 -5.81 -11.03
CA VAL A 29 0.18 -4.87 -10.06
C VAL A 29 1.32 -4.14 -9.33
N THR A 30 1.28 -2.82 -9.35
CA THR A 30 2.24 -1.98 -8.62
C THR A 30 1.62 -1.59 -7.28
N LEU A 31 2.41 -1.74 -6.22
CA LEU A 31 1.89 -1.57 -4.86
C LEU A 31 2.97 -1.09 -3.90
N LEU A 32 2.50 -0.64 -2.74
CA LEU A 32 3.34 -0.24 -1.61
C LEU A 32 3.05 -1.19 -0.44
N PRO A 33 4.07 -1.79 0.18
CA PRO A 33 3.86 -2.61 1.36
C PRO A 33 3.36 -1.77 2.54
N VAL A 34 2.56 -2.39 3.39
CA VAL A 34 2.05 -1.78 4.62
C VAL A 34 2.59 -2.59 5.80
N THR A 35 3.14 -1.91 6.79
CA THR A 35 3.73 -2.56 7.95
C THR A 35 3.13 -2.03 9.25
N SER A 36 2.96 -2.90 10.25
CA SER A 36 2.63 -2.48 11.60
C SER A 36 3.86 -2.17 12.44
N GLU A 37 5.04 -2.33 11.87
CA GLU A 37 6.31 -2.00 12.52
C GLU A 37 6.60 -0.51 12.28
N LEU A 38 6.28 0.32 13.26
CA LEU A 38 6.29 1.76 13.09
C LEU A 38 7.70 2.33 13.28
N ARG A 39 8.06 3.29 12.44
CA ARG A 39 9.34 4.01 12.50
C ARG A 39 9.13 5.50 12.27
N ASP A 40 10.03 6.31 12.81
CA ASP A 40 10.02 7.74 12.56
C ASP A 40 10.71 8.04 11.23
N ALA A 41 9.93 8.08 10.15
CA ALA A 41 10.44 8.34 8.82
C ALA A 41 9.38 9.10 8.00
N PRO A 42 9.08 10.36 8.35
CA PRO A 42 7.92 11.07 7.81
C PRO A 42 8.00 11.36 6.31
N LEU A 43 9.20 11.35 5.71
CA LEU A 43 9.33 11.64 4.28
C LEU A 43 8.91 10.47 3.39
N PHE A 44 9.01 9.23 3.88
CA PHE A 44 8.69 8.08 3.05
C PHE A 44 7.84 7.01 3.74
N ARG A 45 7.29 7.33 4.90
CA ARG A 45 6.29 6.49 5.56
C ARG A 45 5.06 7.31 5.88
N VAL A 46 3.90 6.81 5.46
CA VAL A 46 2.61 7.45 5.70
C VAL A 46 1.85 6.63 6.73
N GLY A 47 1.57 7.25 7.88
CA GLY A 47 0.82 6.59 8.95
C GLY A 47 -0.64 6.42 8.57
N VAL A 48 -1.22 5.30 8.99
CA VAL A 48 -2.63 5.02 8.77
C VAL A 48 -3.18 4.30 10.00
N VAL A 49 -4.31 4.80 10.54
CA VAL A 49 -5.01 4.12 11.62
C VAL A 49 -5.83 2.98 11.04
N SER A 50 -6.06 1.93 11.84
CA SER A 50 -6.92 0.85 11.39
C SER A 50 -8.39 1.29 11.44
N THR A 51 -9.12 1.01 10.39
CA THR A 51 -10.55 1.30 10.29
C THR A 51 -11.27 0.11 9.66
N PRO A 52 -12.59 -0.02 9.84
CA PRO A 52 -13.35 -1.05 9.14
C PRO A 52 -13.22 -0.92 7.62
N GLU A 53 -13.12 0.29 7.10
CA GLU A 53 -13.07 0.58 5.67
C GLU A 53 -11.75 0.13 5.05
N ASN A 54 -10.63 0.32 5.74
CA ASN A 54 -9.33 -0.09 5.20
C ASN A 54 -8.95 -1.53 5.53
N GLY A 55 -9.67 -2.15 6.45
CA GLY A 55 -9.47 -3.55 6.79
C GLY A 55 -8.17 -3.88 7.52
N LEU A 56 -7.39 -2.87 7.92
CA LEU A 56 -6.18 -3.10 8.68
C LEU A 56 -6.52 -3.42 10.14
N ARG A 57 -5.73 -4.29 10.76
CA ARG A 57 -5.99 -4.74 12.13
C ARG A 57 -5.29 -3.88 13.18
N LYS A 58 -4.23 -3.17 12.79
CA LYS A 58 -3.38 -2.39 13.69
C LYS A 58 -3.04 -1.05 13.05
N PRO A 59 -2.70 -0.03 13.85
CA PRO A 59 -2.07 1.16 13.29
C PRO A 59 -0.84 0.74 12.48
N SER A 60 -0.70 1.31 11.30
CA SER A 60 0.29 0.85 10.33
C SER A 60 0.94 2.04 9.63
N GLN A 61 1.96 1.77 8.85
CA GLN A 61 2.60 2.74 7.97
C GLN A 61 2.72 2.16 6.57
N ILE A 62 2.46 3.01 5.59
CA ILE A 62 2.64 2.67 4.17
C ILE A 62 4.08 3.01 3.81
N MET A 63 4.82 2.04 3.29
CA MET A 63 6.24 2.19 2.96
C MET A 63 6.38 2.68 1.52
N VAL A 64 6.40 3.99 1.35
CA VAL A 64 6.45 4.63 0.04
C VAL A 64 7.76 4.33 -0.69
N ASP A 65 8.85 4.15 0.04
CA ASP A 65 10.17 3.84 -0.51
C ASP A 65 10.32 2.40 -1.00
N LYS A 66 9.31 1.56 -0.79
CA LYS A 66 9.34 0.13 -1.12
C LYS A 66 8.38 -0.24 -2.24
N ALA A 67 8.04 0.72 -3.11
CA ALA A 67 7.18 0.45 -4.26
C ALA A 67 7.76 -0.69 -5.10
N HIS A 68 6.92 -1.63 -5.47
CA HIS A 68 7.34 -2.71 -6.36
C HIS A 68 6.15 -3.28 -7.12
N THR A 69 6.45 -4.09 -8.12
CA THR A 69 5.46 -4.68 -9.01
C THR A 69 5.51 -6.19 -8.89
N VAL A 70 4.35 -6.80 -8.79
CA VAL A 70 4.21 -8.26 -8.72
C VAL A 70 3.23 -8.74 -9.78
N ALA A 71 3.28 -10.03 -10.09
CA ALA A 71 2.27 -10.64 -10.95
C ALA A 71 0.90 -10.59 -10.25
N ARG A 72 -0.15 -10.29 -11.03
CA ARG A 72 -1.52 -10.17 -10.49
C ARG A 72 -1.96 -11.43 -9.75
N GLU A 73 -1.57 -12.60 -10.23
CA GLU A 73 -1.92 -13.88 -9.61
C GLU A 73 -1.38 -14.04 -8.19
N LYS A 74 -0.36 -13.25 -7.80
CA LYS A 74 0.20 -13.27 -6.46
C LYS A 74 -0.49 -12.32 -5.50
N VAL A 75 -1.43 -11.53 -5.99
CA VAL A 75 -2.17 -10.56 -5.18
C VAL A 75 -3.47 -11.20 -4.72
N GLY A 76 -3.70 -11.21 -3.42
CA GLY A 76 -4.95 -11.70 -2.86
C GLY A 76 -6.11 -10.76 -3.13
N ALA A 77 -7.29 -11.13 -2.66
CA ALA A 77 -8.48 -10.30 -2.81
C ALA A 77 -8.31 -8.97 -2.07
N ALA A 78 -8.89 -7.91 -2.62
CA ALA A 78 -8.97 -6.63 -1.93
C ALA A 78 -9.83 -6.78 -0.68
N PHE A 79 -9.37 -6.23 0.44
CA PHE A 79 -10.11 -6.32 1.71
C PHE A 79 -10.44 -4.95 2.29
N GLY A 80 -10.10 -3.87 1.62
CA GLY A 80 -10.41 -2.54 2.12
C GLY A 80 -9.99 -1.44 1.17
N ARG A 81 -10.24 -0.22 1.62
CA ARG A 81 -9.95 1.02 0.91
C ARG A 81 -9.41 2.05 1.88
N LEU A 82 -8.44 2.85 1.45
CA LEU A 82 -8.00 4.00 2.20
C LEU A 82 -8.90 5.21 1.91
N ASP A 83 -9.03 6.08 2.89
CA ASP A 83 -9.73 7.35 2.72
C ASP A 83 -8.97 8.28 1.77
N ASN A 84 -9.67 9.26 1.21
CA ASN A 84 -9.10 10.19 0.24
C ASN A 84 -7.95 11.01 0.85
N GLY A 85 -8.06 11.44 2.10
CA GLY A 85 -7.00 12.19 2.76
C GLY A 85 -5.70 11.41 2.86
N THR A 86 -5.79 10.14 3.24
CA THR A 86 -4.61 9.27 3.29
C THR A 86 -4.04 9.03 1.89
N MET A 87 -4.90 8.84 0.89
CA MET A 87 -4.43 8.68 -0.50
C MET A 87 -3.71 9.92 -1.02
N VAL A 88 -4.19 11.12 -0.68
CA VAL A 88 -3.49 12.36 -1.03
C VAL A 88 -2.09 12.39 -0.39
N ALA A 89 -1.99 12.02 0.87
CA ALA A 89 -0.69 11.98 1.56
C ALA A 89 0.26 10.96 0.92
N VAL A 90 -0.26 9.78 0.53
CA VAL A 90 0.53 8.77 -0.18
C VAL A 90 1.01 9.31 -1.52
N ASN A 91 0.12 9.91 -2.30
CA ASN A 91 0.47 10.44 -3.62
C ASN A 91 1.55 11.52 -3.53
N ARG A 92 1.47 12.41 -2.53
CA ARG A 92 2.48 13.44 -2.30
C ARG A 92 3.83 12.84 -1.92
N ALA A 93 3.83 11.89 -1.00
CA ALA A 93 5.06 11.23 -0.57
C ALA A 93 5.70 10.45 -1.72
N LEU A 94 4.89 9.79 -2.54
CA LEU A 94 5.36 9.02 -3.68
C LEU A 94 5.96 9.95 -4.75
N ALA A 95 5.29 11.06 -5.05
CA ALA A 95 5.79 12.04 -6.01
C ALA A 95 7.12 12.63 -5.56
N LEU A 96 7.26 12.93 -4.28
CA LEU A 96 8.50 13.43 -3.71
C LEU A 96 9.60 12.38 -3.81
N PHE A 97 9.30 11.14 -3.43
CA PHE A 97 10.28 10.06 -3.44
C PHE A 97 10.75 9.73 -4.86
N LEU A 98 9.84 9.75 -5.83
CA LEU A 98 10.15 9.43 -7.24
C LEU A 98 10.64 10.64 -8.03
N GLY A 99 10.65 11.83 -7.44
CA GLY A 99 11.18 13.02 -8.09
C GLY A 99 10.20 13.74 -9.01
N PHE A 100 8.88 13.53 -8.83
CA PHE A 100 7.85 14.21 -9.62
C PHE A 100 7.39 15.53 -8.99
N ALA A 101 7.78 15.76 -7.76
CA ALA A 101 7.36 16.97 -7.04
C ALA A 101 8.41 18.08 -7.18
#